data_486369ed44622042456ba15a81beec67
#
_entry.id   486369ed44622042456ba15a81beec67
#
_cell.length_a   1.000
_cell.length_b   1.000
_cell.length_c   1.000
_cell.angle_alpha   90.00
_cell.angle_beta   90.00
_cell.angle_gamma   90.00
#
_symmetry.space_group_name_H-M   'P 1'
#
loop_
_entity.id
_entity.type
_entity.pdbx_description
1 polymer ?
#
loop_
_entity_poly.entity_id
_entity_poly.type
_entity_poly.pdbx_seq_one_letter_code
_entity_poly.pdbx_strand_id
1 'polypeptide(L)'
;LSYIEGLTNGKTSLFDAIVGFITNNGDSISAGLSSVGGHVGAWALGFIFAIYFLAGKDKLRDTSKKLMAAMIKNEDKYKNVLKHITNMDEIVSTYLAFTIVDSILIGIATGIFMAIFGMQYAGLVAVIIGVTNLIPTFGPIIGTVLGAVLLLLSNPWNAVWFVVFELVYQTLDGYVIRPKLFGKTLGVSGLAILIAIIVGGRILGVVGILLSIPVVAIGDYLIKQVYLPSRREKAKRDAEGKQLH
;
A
#
# COMPACT_ATOMS: atom_id res chain seq x y z
N LEU A 1 5.38 6.91 50.39
CA LEU A 1 4.04 6.32 50.17
C LEU A 1 3.20 7.21 49.24
N SER A 2 3.18 8.55 49.42
CA SER A 2 2.42 9.50 48.59
C SER A 2 2.81 9.53 47.10
N TYR A 3 4.07 9.18 46.80
CA TYR A 3 4.55 9.13 45.40
C TYR A 3 4.03 7.90 44.64
N ILE A 4 3.78 6.80 45.33
CA ILE A 4 3.22 5.56 44.76
C ILE A 4 1.72 5.68 44.55
N GLU A 5 1.00 6.41 45.44
CA GLU A 5 -0.43 6.70 45.26
C GLU A 5 -0.72 7.60 44.06
N GLY A 6 0.16 8.56 43.72
CA GLY A 6 0.04 9.39 42.55
C GLY A 6 0.21 8.61 41.23
N LEU A 7 1.05 7.57 41.21
CA LEU A 7 1.27 6.70 40.04
C LEU A 7 0.11 5.71 39.81
N THR A 8 -0.56 5.27 40.88
CA THR A 8 -1.75 4.39 40.78
C THR A 8 -2.99 5.16 40.34
N ASN A 9 -3.18 6.40 40.80
CA ASN A 9 -4.28 7.27 40.40
C ASN A 9 -4.18 7.67 38.88
N GLY A 10 -2.97 7.84 38.38
CA GLY A 10 -2.77 8.08 36.95
C GLY A 10 -3.11 6.88 36.07
N LYS A 11 -2.86 5.66 36.55
CA LYS A 11 -3.20 4.43 35.82
C LYS A 11 -4.70 4.14 35.79
N THR A 12 -5.39 4.39 36.88
CA THR A 12 -6.87 4.24 36.98
C THR A 12 -7.57 5.26 36.08
N SER A 13 -7.11 6.50 36.03
CA SER A 13 -7.72 7.53 35.19
C SER A 13 -7.57 7.27 33.69
N LEU A 14 -6.44 6.71 33.22
CA LEU A 14 -6.22 6.29 31.85
C LEU A 14 -7.06 5.07 31.50
N PHE A 15 -7.12 4.08 32.37
CA PHE A 15 -7.97 2.90 32.18
C PHE A 15 -9.45 3.29 32.13
N ASP A 16 -9.90 4.14 33.05
CA ASP A 16 -11.27 4.64 33.10
C ASP A 16 -11.61 5.50 31.87
N ALA A 17 -10.65 6.29 31.37
CA ALA A 17 -10.82 7.03 30.10
C ALA A 17 -10.95 6.12 28.91
N ILE A 18 -10.16 5.04 28.84
CA ILE A 18 -10.23 4.05 27.74
C ILE A 18 -11.53 3.24 27.83
N VAL A 19 -11.90 2.79 29.02
CA VAL A 19 -13.16 2.08 29.26
C VAL A 19 -14.34 3.00 28.95
N GLY A 20 -14.30 4.26 29.40
CA GLY A 20 -15.30 5.28 29.08
C GLY A 20 -15.43 5.55 27.58
N PHE A 21 -14.30 5.61 26.86
CA PHE A 21 -14.31 5.75 25.40
C PHE A 21 -14.95 4.53 24.72
N ILE A 22 -14.59 3.32 25.13
CA ILE A 22 -15.15 2.08 24.58
C ILE A 22 -16.65 1.97 24.89
N THR A 23 -17.07 2.27 26.11
CA THR A 23 -18.48 2.19 26.51
C THR A 23 -19.33 3.28 25.85
N ASN A 24 -18.82 4.52 25.75
CA ASN A 24 -19.55 5.61 25.10
C ASN A 24 -19.61 5.50 23.57
N ASN A 25 -18.68 4.77 22.96
CA ASN A 25 -18.65 4.55 21.50
C ASN A 25 -18.98 3.08 21.13
N GLY A 26 -19.47 2.29 22.08
CA GLY A 26 -19.77 0.87 21.88
C GLY A 26 -20.70 0.62 20.69
N ASP A 27 -21.70 1.48 20.49
CA ASP A 27 -22.62 1.40 19.34
C ASP A 27 -21.91 1.69 18.00
N SER A 28 -21.00 2.67 17.98
CA SER A 28 -20.20 2.98 16.80
C SER A 28 -19.17 1.89 16.49
N ILE A 29 -18.59 1.28 17.51
CA ILE A 29 -17.66 0.16 17.39
C ILE A 29 -18.41 -1.09 16.92
N SER A 30 -19.58 -1.37 17.49
CA SER A 30 -20.43 -2.50 17.09
C SER A 30 -20.97 -2.33 15.66
N ALA A 31 -21.39 -1.11 15.27
CA ALA A 31 -21.77 -0.78 13.91
C ALA A 31 -20.59 -0.94 12.93
N GLY A 32 -19.39 -0.55 13.32
CA GLY A 32 -18.16 -0.80 12.57
C GLY A 32 -17.88 -2.30 12.40
N LEU A 33 -17.97 -3.09 13.47
CA LEU A 33 -17.80 -4.54 13.41
C LEU A 33 -18.90 -5.23 12.58
N SER A 34 -20.15 -4.79 12.69
CA SER A 34 -21.26 -5.34 11.90
C SER A 34 -21.13 -4.98 10.42
N SER A 35 -20.62 -3.79 10.09
CA SER A 35 -20.31 -3.41 8.70
C SER A 35 -19.17 -4.27 8.13
N VAL A 36 -18.16 -4.61 8.91
CA VAL A 36 -17.10 -5.56 8.52
C VAL A 36 -17.69 -6.96 8.32
N GLY A 37 -18.55 -7.43 9.23
CA GLY A 37 -19.25 -8.71 9.10
C GLY A 37 -20.17 -8.79 7.86
N GLY A 38 -20.85 -7.69 7.52
CA GLY A 38 -21.66 -7.59 6.31
C GLY A 38 -20.88 -7.67 5.00
N HIS A 39 -19.56 -7.38 5.04
CA HIS A 39 -18.68 -7.46 3.87
C HIS A 39 -17.95 -8.80 3.73
N VAL A 40 -18.03 -9.71 4.72
CA VAL A 40 -17.34 -11.02 4.67
C VAL A 40 -17.74 -11.82 3.42
N GLY A 41 -19.02 -11.80 3.03
CA GLY A 41 -19.48 -12.42 1.80
C GLY A 41 -18.85 -11.82 0.54
N ALA A 42 -18.73 -10.50 0.49
CA ALA A 42 -18.09 -9.78 -0.62
C ALA A 42 -16.59 -10.09 -0.69
N TRP A 43 -15.91 -10.17 0.46
CA TRP A 43 -14.50 -10.58 0.53
C TRP A 43 -14.28 -12.01 0.09
N ALA A 44 -15.14 -12.95 0.52
CA ALA A 44 -15.10 -14.35 0.10
C ALA A 44 -15.30 -14.49 -1.41
N LEU A 45 -16.31 -13.81 -1.97
CA LEU A 45 -16.52 -13.77 -3.43
C LEU A 45 -15.34 -13.16 -4.16
N GLY A 46 -14.79 -12.03 -3.66
CA GLY A 46 -13.61 -11.40 -4.22
C GLY A 46 -12.40 -12.35 -4.25
N PHE A 47 -12.20 -13.14 -3.20
CA PHE A 47 -11.13 -14.13 -3.12
C PHE A 47 -11.34 -15.30 -4.11
N ILE A 48 -12.59 -15.79 -4.23
CA ILE A 48 -12.95 -16.81 -5.23
C ILE A 48 -12.69 -16.29 -6.65
N PHE A 49 -13.13 -15.06 -6.97
CA PHE A 49 -12.87 -14.44 -8.27
C PHE A 49 -11.36 -14.26 -8.52
N ALA A 50 -10.60 -13.84 -7.51
CA ALA A 50 -9.15 -13.70 -7.63
C ALA A 50 -8.48 -15.04 -7.99
N ILE A 51 -8.85 -16.13 -7.33
CA ILE A 51 -8.36 -17.49 -7.65
C ILE A 51 -8.76 -17.89 -9.09
N TYR A 52 -10.01 -17.60 -9.47
CA TYR A 52 -10.51 -17.94 -10.81
C TYR A 52 -9.77 -17.16 -11.92
N PHE A 53 -9.54 -15.88 -11.69
CA PHE A 53 -8.75 -15.04 -12.61
C PHE A 53 -7.27 -15.49 -12.66
N LEU A 54 -6.68 -15.88 -11.53
CA LEU A 54 -5.32 -16.40 -11.48
C LEU A 54 -5.19 -17.72 -12.26
N ALA A 55 -6.16 -18.62 -12.07
CA ALA A 55 -6.18 -19.90 -12.78
C ALA A 55 -6.42 -19.73 -14.30
N GLY A 56 -7.18 -18.70 -14.69
CA GLY A 56 -7.49 -18.39 -16.10
C GLY A 56 -6.57 -17.38 -16.77
N LYS A 57 -5.55 -16.85 -16.08
CA LYS A 57 -4.73 -15.72 -16.54
C LYS A 57 -4.10 -15.91 -17.92
N ASP A 58 -3.58 -17.11 -18.21
CA ASP A 58 -2.89 -17.38 -19.48
C ASP A 58 -3.88 -17.37 -20.64
N LYS A 59 -5.06 -17.98 -20.47
CA LYS A 59 -6.13 -17.97 -21.44
C LYS A 59 -6.68 -16.56 -21.72
N LEU A 60 -6.85 -15.78 -20.65
CA LEU A 60 -7.25 -14.37 -20.75
C LEU A 60 -6.19 -13.55 -21.53
N ARG A 61 -4.92 -13.73 -21.18
CA ARG A 61 -3.79 -13.06 -21.86
C ARG A 61 -3.72 -13.38 -23.34
N ASP A 62 -3.87 -14.65 -23.71
CA ASP A 62 -3.83 -15.09 -25.11
C ASP A 62 -5.04 -14.59 -25.90
N THR A 63 -6.23 -14.62 -25.28
CA THR A 63 -7.44 -14.09 -25.89
C THR A 63 -7.33 -12.59 -26.13
N SER A 64 -6.84 -11.84 -25.13
CA SER A 64 -6.62 -10.40 -25.24
C SER A 64 -5.61 -10.04 -26.32
N LYS A 65 -4.51 -10.81 -26.46
CA LYS A 65 -3.51 -10.64 -27.53
C LYS A 65 -4.13 -10.89 -28.91
N LYS A 66 -4.94 -11.95 -29.06
CA LYS A 66 -5.62 -12.27 -30.32
C LYS A 66 -6.61 -11.17 -30.72
N LEU A 67 -7.42 -10.68 -29.76
CA LEU A 67 -8.33 -9.57 -30.00
C LEU A 67 -7.58 -8.30 -30.43
N MET A 68 -6.51 -7.98 -29.76
CA MET A 68 -5.69 -6.81 -30.08
C MET A 68 -5.01 -6.93 -31.44
N ALA A 69 -4.52 -8.12 -31.80
CA ALA A 69 -3.96 -8.39 -33.13
C ALA A 69 -5.02 -8.26 -34.24
N ALA A 70 -6.26 -8.65 -33.97
CA ALA A 70 -7.37 -8.49 -34.92
C ALA A 70 -7.78 -7.02 -35.12
N MET A 71 -7.66 -6.20 -34.04
CA MET A 71 -8.01 -4.76 -34.11
C MET A 71 -6.90 -3.90 -34.71
N ILE A 72 -5.64 -4.27 -34.53
CA ILE A 72 -4.47 -3.50 -34.98
C ILE A 72 -3.86 -4.20 -36.20
N LYS A 73 -4.30 -3.81 -37.39
CA LYS A 73 -3.81 -4.39 -38.64
C LYS A 73 -2.32 -4.11 -38.96
N ASN A 74 -1.75 -3.05 -38.36
CA ASN A 74 -0.35 -2.67 -38.58
C ASN A 74 0.53 -3.38 -37.55
N GLU A 75 1.45 -4.21 -38.03
CA GLU A 75 2.30 -5.07 -37.19
C GLU A 75 3.23 -4.27 -36.28
N ASP A 76 3.78 -3.13 -36.75
CA ASP A 76 4.65 -2.28 -35.93
C ASP A 76 3.87 -1.58 -34.81
N LYS A 77 2.66 -1.12 -35.13
CA LYS A 77 1.78 -0.55 -34.10
C LYS A 77 1.37 -1.60 -33.06
N TYR A 78 1.08 -2.83 -33.50
CA TYR A 78 0.76 -3.93 -32.59
C TYR A 78 1.93 -4.23 -31.64
N LYS A 79 3.15 -4.37 -32.16
CA LYS A 79 4.36 -4.62 -31.35
C LYS A 79 4.60 -3.50 -30.34
N ASN A 80 4.43 -2.23 -30.74
CA ASN A 80 4.58 -1.09 -29.85
C ASN A 80 3.54 -1.07 -28.73
N VAL A 81 2.26 -1.30 -29.05
CA VAL A 81 1.19 -1.37 -28.04
C VAL A 81 1.44 -2.52 -27.07
N LEU A 82 1.81 -3.71 -27.60
CA LEU A 82 2.13 -4.86 -26.76
C LEU A 82 3.29 -4.60 -25.81
N LYS A 83 4.35 -3.92 -26.28
CA LYS A 83 5.48 -3.50 -25.46
C LYS A 83 5.04 -2.59 -24.31
N HIS A 84 4.19 -1.60 -24.59
CA HIS A 84 3.69 -0.70 -23.55
C HIS A 84 2.82 -1.42 -22.52
N ILE A 85 1.95 -2.33 -22.95
CA ILE A 85 1.13 -3.14 -22.05
C ILE A 85 2.01 -4.03 -21.17
N THR A 86 3.04 -4.67 -21.74
CA THR A 86 3.97 -5.50 -20.96
C THR A 86 4.73 -4.68 -19.92
N ASN A 87 5.18 -3.48 -20.28
CA ASN A 87 5.85 -2.60 -19.32
C ASN A 87 4.91 -2.12 -18.19
N MET A 88 3.64 -1.86 -18.49
CA MET A 88 2.64 -1.52 -17.46
C MET A 88 2.38 -2.71 -16.52
N ASP A 89 2.25 -3.92 -17.06
CA ASP A 89 2.11 -5.16 -16.29
C ASP A 89 3.32 -5.38 -15.37
N GLU A 90 4.53 -5.14 -15.87
CA GLU A 90 5.76 -5.21 -15.09
C GLU A 90 5.78 -4.17 -13.94
N ILE A 91 5.35 -2.93 -14.18
CA ILE A 91 5.25 -1.90 -13.14
C ILE A 91 4.31 -2.35 -12.02
N VAL A 92 3.12 -2.85 -12.36
CA VAL A 92 2.12 -3.28 -11.37
C VAL A 92 2.59 -4.51 -10.60
N SER A 93 3.03 -5.54 -11.30
CA SER A 93 3.46 -6.81 -10.70
C SER A 93 4.68 -6.63 -9.79
N THR A 94 5.65 -5.84 -10.25
CA THR A 94 6.85 -5.51 -9.46
C THR A 94 6.47 -4.74 -8.20
N TYR A 95 5.61 -3.73 -8.32
CA TYR A 95 5.14 -2.97 -7.17
C TYR A 95 4.42 -3.85 -6.14
N LEU A 96 3.48 -4.68 -6.59
CA LEU A 96 2.72 -5.57 -5.69
C LEU A 96 3.64 -6.59 -5.01
N ALA A 97 4.55 -7.21 -5.77
CA ALA A 97 5.52 -8.14 -5.21
C ALA A 97 6.40 -7.50 -4.14
N PHE A 98 6.94 -6.32 -4.41
CA PHE A 98 7.77 -5.62 -3.44
C PHE A 98 6.98 -5.14 -2.23
N THR A 99 5.75 -4.68 -2.40
CA THR A 99 4.89 -4.29 -1.27
C THR A 99 4.61 -5.48 -0.34
N ILE A 100 4.37 -6.66 -0.90
CA ILE A 100 4.18 -7.89 -0.10
C ILE A 100 5.48 -8.25 0.64
N VAL A 101 6.62 -8.24 -0.05
CA VAL A 101 7.92 -8.54 0.57
C VAL A 101 8.23 -7.54 1.68
N ASP A 102 8.04 -6.24 1.44
CA ASP A 102 8.24 -5.19 2.43
C ASP A 102 7.35 -5.38 3.67
N SER A 103 6.07 -5.70 3.45
CA SER A 103 5.12 -5.99 4.52
C SER A 103 5.50 -7.21 5.38
N ILE A 104 6.03 -8.25 4.75
CA ILE A 104 6.54 -9.43 5.47
C ILE A 104 7.80 -9.06 6.24
N LEU A 105 8.72 -8.30 5.66
CA LEU A 105 9.96 -7.89 6.30
C LEU A 105 9.70 -7.07 7.56
N ILE A 106 8.84 -6.05 7.49
CA ILE A 106 8.52 -5.24 8.67
C ILE A 106 7.81 -6.07 9.75
N GLY A 107 6.86 -6.93 9.35
CA GLY A 107 6.17 -7.81 10.29
C GLY A 107 7.14 -8.74 11.03
N ILE A 108 8.06 -9.36 10.31
CA ILE A 108 9.11 -10.22 10.91
C ILE A 108 10.04 -9.40 11.80
N ALA A 109 10.51 -8.24 11.35
CA ALA A 109 11.41 -7.40 12.12
C ALA A 109 10.76 -6.92 13.43
N THR A 110 9.51 -6.48 13.37
CA THR A 110 8.72 -6.10 14.54
C THR A 110 8.53 -7.28 15.50
N GLY A 111 8.16 -8.46 14.97
CA GLY A 111 7.98 -9.66 15.77
C GLY A 111 9.27 -10.09 16.48
N ILE A 112 10.41 -10.08 15.79
CA ILE A 112 11.72 -10.40 16.37
C ILE A 112 12.10 -9.38 17.45
N PHE A 113 11.95 -8.07 17.16
CA PHE A 113 12.23 -7.02 18.12
C PHE A 113 11.41 -7.22 19.41
N MET A 114 10.12 -7.38 19.27
CA MET A 114 9.22 -7.57 20.43
C MET A 114 9.52 -8.86 21.20
N ALA A 115 9.88 -9.94 20.51
CA ALA A 115 10.24 -11.21 21.14
C ALA A 115 11.54 -11.09 21.94
N ILE A 116 12.57 -10.42 21.41
CA ILE A 116 13.85 -10.19 22.11
C ILE A 116 13.64 -9.40 23.40
N PHE A 117 12.76 -8.40 23.40
CA PHE A 117 12.46 -7.57 24.56
C PHE A 117 11.35 -8.14 25.45
N GLY A 118 10.88 -9.37 25.19
CA GLY A 118 9.85 -10.04 25.99
C GLY A 118 8.51 -9.29 26.04
N MET A 119 8.18 -8.53 24.98
CA MET A 119 6.95 -7.76 24.91
C MET A 119 5.74 -8.68 24.68
N GLN A 120 4.63 -8.37 25.34
CA GLN A 120 3.39 -9.11 25.14
C GLN A 120 2.81 -8.86 23.75
N TYR A 121 1.99 -9.80 23.28
CA TYR A 121 1.30 -9.72 21.97
C TYR A 121 2.23 -9.62 20.74
N ALA A 122 3.51 -10.01 20.84
CA ALA A 122 4.49 -9.87 19.77
C ALA A 122 3.97 -10.41 18.42
N GLY A 123 3.42 -11.63 18.40
CA GLY A 123 2.88 -12.24 17.17
C GLY A 123 1.67 -11.48 16.61
N LEU A 124 0.77 -11.01 17.46
CA LEU A 124 -0.41 -10.26 17.04
C LEU A 124 -0.01 -8.90 16.45
N VAL A 125 0.86 -8.16 17.16
CA VAL A 125 1.33 -6.85 16.70
C VAL A 125 2.15 -6.98 15.41
N ALA A 126 2.99 -8.00 15.29
CA ALA A 126 3.73 -8.29 14.05
C ALA A 126 2.81 -8.49 12.85
N VAL A 127 1.72 -9.25 13.02
CA VAL A 127 0.72 -9.46 11.98
C VAL A 127 -0.02 -8.16 11.65
N ILE A 128 -0.43 -7.39 12.66
CA ILE A 128 -1.09 -6.09 12.46
C ILE A 128 -0.19 -5.17 11.64
N ILE A 129 1.08 -5.01 12.04
CA ILE A 129 2.05 -4.18 11.32
C ILE A 129 2.22 -4.67 9.87
N GLY A 130 2.46 -5.96 9.68
CA GLY A 130 2.63 -6.53 8.33
C GLY A 130 1.42 -6.32 7.45
N VAL A 131 0.21 -6.60 7.93
CA VAL A 131 -1.02 -6.45 7.16
C VAL A 131 -1.33 -4.99 6.87
N THR A 132 -1.20 -4.10 7.84
CA THR A 132 -1.44 -2.67 7.62
C THR A 132 -0.43 -2.06 6.67
N ASN A 133 0.83 -2.51 6.68
CA ASN A 133 1.89 -2.00 5.79
C ASN A 133 1.60 -2.26 4.30
N LEU A 134 0.67 -3.14 3.96
CA LEU A 134 0.17 -3.27 2.58
C LEU A 134 -0.47 -1.96 2.07
N ILE A 135 -0.98 -1.12 2.97
CA ILE A 135 -1.57 0.17 2.61
C ILE A 135 -0.45 1.23 2.57
N PRO A 136 -0.11 1.77 1.37
CA PRO A 136 0.97 2.72 1.24
C PRO A 136 0.77 3.97 2.10
N THR A 137 1.83 4.46 2.73
CA THR A 137 1.86 5.70 3.52
C THR A 137 1.06 5.63 4.82
N PHE A 138 -0.17 5.16 4.79
CA PHE A 138 -1.04 5.10 5.97
C PHE A 138 -0.87 3.82 6.79
N GLY A 139 -0.48 2.73 6.15
CA GLY A 139 -0.32 1.43 6.81
C GLY A 139 0.62 1.45 8.01
N PRO A 140 1.85 1.96 7.87
CA PRO A 140 2.79 2.07 8.98
C PRO A 140 2.22 2.88 10.15
N ILE A 141 1.51 3.99 9.86
CA ILE A 141 0.92 4.84 10.90
C ILE A 141 -0.19 4.09 11.63
N ILE A 142 -1.12 3.49 10.87
CA ILE A 142 -2.25 2.71 11.44
C ILE A 142 -1.73 1.55 12.28
N GLY A 143 -0.78 0.79 11.74
CA GLY A 143 -0.19 -0.35 12.44
C GLY A 143 0.53 0.05 13.74
N THR A 144 1.34 1.12 13.68
CA THR A 144 2.03 1.64 14.86
C THR A 144 1.06 2.11 15.94
N VAL A 145 -0.01 2.83 15.56
CA VAL A 145 -1.03 3.28 16.52
C VAL A 145 -1.74 2.08 17.14
N LEU A 146 -2.20 1.11 16.34
CA LEU A 146 -2.88 -0.08 16.86
C LEU A 146 -1.97 -0.92 17.77
N GLY A 147 -0.72 -1.15 17.36
CA GLY A 147 0.27 -1.86 18.15
C GLY A 147 0.60 -1.16 19.46
N ALA A 148 0.79 0.17 19.40
CA ALA A 148 1.05 0.98 20.59
C ALA A 148 -0.13 0.93 21.59
N VAL A 149 -1.38 1.05 21.11
CA VAL A 149 -2.57 0.94 21.96
C VAL A 149 -2.63 -0.43 22.66
N LEU A 150 -2.38 -1.52 21.94
CA LEU A 150 -2.34 -2.86 22.53
C LEU A 150 -1.26 -2.99 23.60
N LEU A 151 -0.08 -2.43 23.37
CA LEU A 151 1.02 -2.47 24.33
C LEU A 151 0.80 -1.56 25.53
N LEU A 152 0.13 -0.42 25.37
CA LEU A 152 -0.26 0.46 26.47
C LEU A 152 -1.13 -0.24 27.50
N LEU A 153 -2.00 -1.17 27.08
CA LEU A 153 -2.84 -1.96 27.96
C LEU A 153 -2.03 -2.94 28.83
N SER A 154 -0.83 -3.32 28.37
CA SER A 154 0.05 -4.28 29.04
C SER A 154 1.15 -3.56 29.85
N ASN A 155 1.98 -2.78 29.16
CA ASN A 155 3.08 -2.03 29.77
C ASN A 155 3.37 -0.76 28.94
N PRO A 156 3.15 0.44 29.51
CA PRO A 156 3.40 1.71 28.79
C PRO A 156 4.83 1.87 28.25
N TRP A 157 5.83 1.36 28.98
CA TRP A 157 7.22 1.43 28.52
C TRP A 157 7.47 0.57 27.28
N ASN A 158 6.81 -0.57 27.15
CA ASN A 158 6.88 -1.40 25.95
C ASN A 158 6.28 -0.67 24.73
N ALA A 159 5.19 0.07 24.93
CA ALA A 159 4.61 0.90 23.89
C ALA A 159 5.56 2.00 23.41
N VAL A 160 6.29 2.66 24.32
CA VAL A 160 7.28 3.69 23.97
C VAL A 160 8.41 3.08 23.13
N TRP A 161 9.02 1.96 23.60
CA TRP A 161 10.11 1.31 22.87
C TRP A 161 9.67 0.76 21.52
N PHE A 162 8.47 0.22 21.44
CA PHE A 162 7.87 -0.21 20.17
C PHE A 162 7.72 0.95 19.18
N VAL A 163 7.16 2.09 19.61
CA VAL A 163 7.02 3.27 18.74
C VAL A 163 8.39 3.79 18.29
N VAL A 164 9.37 3.83 19.19
CA VAL A 164 10.75 4.23 18.81
C VAL A 164 11.32 3.27 17.76
N PHE A 165 11.16 1.96 17.96
CA PHE A 165 11.59 0.96 16.99
C PHE A 165 10.91 1.16 15.63
N GLU A 166 9.58 1.33 15.61
CA GLU A 166 8.83 1.55 14.36
C GLU A 166 9.29 2.81 13.63
N LEU A 167 9.53 3.92 14.33
CA LEU A 167 10.04 5.15 13.73
C LEU A 167 11.43 4.95 13.10
N VAL A 168 12.32 4.25 13.79
CA VAL A 168 13.65 3.90 13.27
C VAL A 168 13.51 2.98 12.06
N TYR A 169 12.70 1.94 12.15
CA TYR A 169 12.47 1.01 11.03
C TYR A 169 11.88 1.73 9.82
N GLN A 170 10.85 2.55 10.00
CA GLN A 170 10.22 3.31 8.92
C GLN A 170 11.21 4.27 8.25
N THR A 171 12.13 4.84 9.03
CA THR A 171 13.21 5.68 8.48
C THR A 171 14.16 4.85 7.62
N LEU A 172 14.61 3.70 8.13
CA LEU A 172 15.46 2.77 7.37
C LEU A 172 14.73 2.23 6.13
N ASP A 173 13.45 1.92 6.27
CA ASP A 173 12.62 1.47 5.17
C ASP A 173 12.56 2.51 4.05
N GLY A 174 12.22 3.74 4.38
CA GLY A 174 12.09 4.83 3.41
C GLY A 174 13.38 5.19 2.68
N TYR A 175 14.52 5.16 3.37
CA TYR A 175 15.81 5.59 2.82
C TYR A 175 16.70 4.46 2.31
N VAL A 176 16.51 3.23 2.77
CA VAL A 176 17.41 2.10 2.44
C VAL A 176 16.68 0.94 1.79
N ILE A 177 15.59 0.43 2.43
CA ILE A 177 14.92 -0.78 1.99
C ILE A 177 14.15 -0.51 0.70
N ARG A 178 13.23 0.45 0.71
CA ARG A 178 12.43 0.80 -0.48
C ARG A 178 13.25 1.21 -1.68
N PRO A 179 14.26 2.11 -1.59
CA PRO A 179 15.11 2.42 -2.75
C PRO A 179 15.86 1.22 -3.30
N LYS A 180 16.24 0.26 -2.46
CA LYS A 180 16.88 -0.99 -2.91
C LYS A 180 15.90 -1.96 -3.55
N LEU A 181 14.68 -2.09 -3.01
CA LEU A 181 13.66 -2.97 -3.53
C LEU A 181 13.03 -2.43 -4.82
N PHE A 182 12.64 -1.15 -4.84
CA PHE A 182 11.96 -0.54 -5.99
C PHE A 182 12.91 0.02 -7.04
N GLY A 183 14.18 0.22 -6.70
CA GLY A 183 15.17 0.80 -7.60
C GLY A 183 14.77 2.18 -8.10
N LYS A 184 15.19 2.52 -9.34
CA LYS A 184 14.83 3.78 -10.00
C LYS A 184 13.44 3.74 -10.67
N THR A 185 12.69 2.67 -10.50
CA THR A 185 11.45 2.38 -11.26
C THR A 185 10.29 3.30 -10.87
N LEU A 186 10.32 3.89 -9.69
CA LEU A 186 9.26 4.76 -9.18
C LEU A 186 9.72 6.23 -9.05
N GLY A 187 10.32 6.79 -10.09
CA GLY A 187 10.72 8.21 -10.15
C GLY A 187 9.54 9.20 -10.22
N VAL A 188 8.43 8.89 -9.54
CA VAL A 188 7.21 9.70 -9.49
C VAL A 188 7.22 10.67 -8.32
N SER A 189 6.60 11.84 -8.48
CA SER A 189 6.56 12.85 -7.42
C SER A 189 5.68 12.39 -6.25
N GLY A 190 6.13 12.63 -5.01
CA GLY A 190 5.36 12.30 -3.81
C GLY A 190 3.98 12.98 -3.77
N LEU A 191 3.86 14.18 -4.34
CA LEU A 191 2.58 14.89 -4.46
C LEU A 191 1.59 14.14 -5.36
N ALA A 192 2.07 13.61 -6.50
CA ALA A 192 1.22 12.82 -7.40
C ALA A 192 0.72 11.54 -6.72
N ILE A 193 1.58 10.87 -5.94
CA ILE A 193 1.21 9.71 -5.13
C ILE A 193 0.13 10.08 -4.11
N LEU A 194 0.31 11.19 -3.38
CA LEU A 194 -0.66 11.63 -2.37
C LEU A 194 -2.04 11.93 -3.00
N ILE A 195 -2.06 12.66 -4.12
CA ILE A 195 -3.30 12.93 -4.86
C ILE A 195 -3.97 11.61 -5.30
N ALA A 196 -3.20 10.69 -5.86
CA ALA A 196 -3.72 9.41 -6.33
C ALA A 196 -4.28 8.55 -5.18
N ILE A 197 -3.65 8.56 -3.99
CA ILE A 197 -4.16 7.89 -2.80
C ILE A 197 -5.53 8.48 -2.38
N ILE A 198 -5.66 9.80 -2.34
CA ILE A 198 -6.91 10.45 -1.97
C ILE A 198 -8.02 10.14 -2.98
N VAL A 199 -7.73 10.30 -4.28
CA VAL A 199 -8.68 10.04 -5.36
C VAL A 199 -9.02 8.55 -5.46
N GLY A 200 -8.00 7.70 -5.46
CA GLY A 200 -8.15 6.24 -5.53
C GLY A 200 -8.95 5.70 -4.34
N GLY A 201 -8.65 6.18 -3.14
CA GLY A 201 -9.39 5.83 -1.92
C GLY A 201 -10.86 6.22 -1.98
N ARG A 202 -11.17 7.35 -2.61
CA ARG A 202 -12.55 7.83 -2.79
C ARG A 202 -13.34 6.97 -3.80
N ILE A 203 -12.68 6.48 -4.86
CA ILE A 203 -13.33 5.75 -5.96
C ILE A 203 -13.45 4.25 -5.66
N LEU A 204 -12.38 3.63 -5.18
CA LEU A 204 -12.24 2.17 -5.03
C LEU A 204 -11.89 1.75 -3.59
N GLY A 205 -11.95 2.68 -2.62
CA GLY A 205 -11.63 2.39 -1.22
C GLY A 205 -10.18 1.88 -1.05
N VAL A 206 -10.00 0.87 -0.22
CA VAL A 206 -8.67 0.29 0.09
C VAL A 206 -7.94 -0.18 -1.16
N VAL A 207 -8.65 -0.79 -2.12
CA VAL A 207 -8.06 -1.24 -3.39
C VAL A 207 -7.52 -0.06 -4.20
N GLY A 208 -8.25 1.07 -4.23
CA GLY A 208 -7.80 2.30 -4.89
C GLY A 208 -6.55 2.90 -4.23
N ILE A 209 -6.45 2.84 -2.91
CA ILE A 209 -5.24 3.26 -2.18
C ILE A 209 -4.05 2.36 -2.56
N LEU A 210 -4.22 1.04 -2.57
CA LEU A 210 -3.18 0.08 -2.94
C LEU A 210 -2.67 0.28 -4.36
N LEU A 211 -3.57 0.54 -5.30
CA LEU A 211 -3.25 0.73 -6.71
C LEU A 211 -2.79 2.15 -7.07
N SER A 212 -2.85 3.10 -6.13
CA SER A 212 -2.50 4.50 -6.39
C SER A 212 -1.09 4.68 -6.93
N ILE A 213 -0.11 4.01 -6.33
CA ILE A 213 1.30 4.13 -6.73
C ILE A 213 1.53 3.54 -8.13
N PRO A 214 1.08 2.31 -8.47
CA PRO A 214 1.18 1.80 -9.83
C PRO A 214 0.49 2.69 -10.87
N VAL A 215 -0.69 3.22 -10.56
CA VAL A 215 -1.43 4.11 -11.47
C VAL A 215 -0.63 5.37 -11.78
N VAL A 216 -0.02 6.00 -10.78
CA VAL A 216 0.83 7.18 -11.00
C VAL A 216 2.09 6.80 -11.79
N ALA A 217 2.71 5.65 -11.49
CA ALA A 217 3.89 5.17 -12.21
C ALA A 217 3.60 4.88 -13.68
N ILE A 218 2.45 4.26 -13.97
CA ILE A 218 1.97 4.06 -15.35
C ILE A 218 1.70 5.39 -16.03
N GLY A 219 1.05 6.34 -15.36
CA GLY A 219 0.81 7.68 -15.88
C GLY A 219 2.12 8.40 -16.25
N ASP A 220 3.10 8.38 -15.37
CA ASP A 220 4.44 8.96 -15.61
C ASP A 220 5.16 8.26 -16.77
N TYR A 221 5.09 6.92 -16.83
CA TYR A 221 5.62 6.13 -17.94
C TYR A 221 4.97 6.52 -19.27
N LEU A 222 3.64 6.62 -19.32
CA LEU A 222 2.93 7.00 -20.56
C LEU A 222 3.29 8.42 -21.00
N ILE A 223 3.37 9.36 -20.08
CA ILE A 223 3.76 10.74 -20.40
C ILE A 223 5.18 10.77 -20.94
N LYS A 224 6.14 10.15 -20.27
CA LYS A 224 7.57 10.25 -20.62
C LYS A 224 7.95 9.41 -21.85
N GLN A 225 7.36 8.21 -22.00
CA GLN A 225 7.80 7.25 -23.03
C GLN A 225 6.89 7.24 -24.26
N VAL A 226 5.65 7.69 -24.15
CA VAL A 226 4.69 7.65 -25.25
C VAL A 226 4.37 9.06 -25.75
N TYR A 227 3.93 9.94 -24.84
CA TYR A 227 3.42 11.25 -25.24
C TYR A 227 4.53 12.25 -25.61
N LEU A 228 5.55 12.42 -24.79
CA LEU A 228 6.62 13.39 -25.01
C LEU A 228 7.48 13.08 -26.25
N PRO A 229 7.89 11.83 -26.55
CA PRO A 229 8.60 11.50 -27.77
C PRO A 229 7.77 11.78 -29.03
N SER A 230 6.49 11.38 -29.03
CA SER A 230 5.58 11.62 -30.15
C SER A 230 5.38 13.10 -30.45
N ARG A 231 5.35 13.96 -29.43
CA ARG A 231 5.26 15.42 -29.58
C ARG A 231 6.54 16.00 -30.16
N ARG A 232 7.71 15.52 -29.71
CA ARG A 232 9.02 15.97 -30.23
C ARG A 232 9.21 15.59 -31.69
N GLU A 233 8.80 14.39 -32.10
CA GLU A 233 8.86 13.97 -33.50
C GLU A 233 7.93 14.78 -34.39
N LYS A 234 6.70 15.05 -33.94
CA LYS A 234 5.77 15.93 -34.68
C LYS A 234 6.34 17.34 -34.82
N ALA A 235 6.86 17.93 -33.76
CA ALA A 235 7.44 19.26 -33.80
C ALA A 235 8.65 19.35 -34.74
N LYS A 236 9.48 18.29 -34.84
CA LYS A 236 10.59 18.22 -35.80
C LYS A 236 10.09 18.17 -37.25
N ARG A 237 9.11 17.29 -37.56
CA ARG A 237 8.50 17.19 -38.89
C ARG A 237 7.86 18.50 -39.37
N ASP A 238 7.16 19.19 -38.42
CA ASP A 238 6.54 20.48 -38.75
C ASP A 238 7.58 21.57 -38.95
N ALA A 239 8.73 21.53 -38.28
CA ALA A 239 9.83 22.45 -38.49
C ALA A 239 10.58 22.19 -39.83
N GLU A 240 10.81 20.92 -40.17
CA GLU A 240 11.42 20.51 -41.45
C GLU A 240 10.50 20.85 -42.64
N GLY A 241 9.19 20.64 -42.49
CA GLY A 241 8.20 21.02 -43.52
C GLY A 241 8.10 22.53 -43.77
N LYS A 242 8.37 23.37 -42.77
CA LYS A 242 8.39 24.84 -42.90
C LYS A 242 9.67 25.40 -43.52
N GLN A 243 10.75 24.63 -43.59
CA GLN A 243 12.01 25.03 -44.21
C GLN A 243 12.05 24.70 -45.72
N LEU A 244 11.08 23.94 -46.22
CA LEU A 244 10.97 23.50 -47.61
C LEU A 244 9.98 24.35 -48.45
N HIS A 245 9.40 25.37 -47.83
CA HIS A 245 8.52 26.40 -48.45
C HIS A 245 9.05 27.79 -48.16
#